data_49b939f17dd7b9dca7c07a323f542ef4
#
_entry.id   49b939f17dd7b9dca7c07a323f542ef4
#
_cell.length_a   1.000
_cell.length_b   1.000
_cell.length_c   1.000
_cell.angle_alpha   90.00
_cell.angle_beta   90.00
_cell.angle_gamma   90.00
#
_symmetry.space_group_name_H-M   'P 1'
#
loop_
_entity.id
_entity.type
_entity.pdbx_description
1 polymer ?
#
loop_
_entity_poly.entity_id
_entity_poly.type
_entity_poly.pdbx_seq_one_letter_code
_entity_poly.pdbx_strand_id
1 'polypeptide(L)'
;CSSDLEKIDYQNGTVAIGEKTYALRDKSFPTIDPAHPDELTEKEAEVLDKLIFAFRNSEKLQAHVDFLLKKGSLYRVYNGNLLYHGCMPMNEDGTLKEVQVDGKKYKGKALYDILEHNVRRAFVSRDPKKREQGRNTLWYLWTAPNSPLYGRDKMTTFERYFLAEKETWTEVKNAYYRLIEKEETAD
;
A
#
# COMPACT_ATOMS: atom_id res chain seq x y z
N CYS A 1 10.57 -2.32 -0.09
CA CYS A 1 11.21 -2.57 0.12
C CYS A 1 12.68 -2.93 0.36
N SER A 2 13.46 -3.42 -0.61
CA SER A 2 14.89 -3.66 -0.37
C SER A 2 15.62 -2.40 0.14
N SER A 3 15.29 -1.23 -0.39
CA SER A 3 15.86 0.06 0.05
C SER A 3 15.63 0.41 1.53
N ASP A 4 14.68 -0.24 2.21
CA ASP A 4 14.46 -0.01 3.64
C ASP A 4 15.33 -0.93 4.50
N LEU A 5 15.68 -2.12 3.99
CA LEU A 5 16.59 -3.05 4.65
C LEU A 5 18.02 -2.49 4.72
N GLU A 6 18.43 -1.71 3.72
CA GLU A 6 19.72 -1.02 3.68
C GLU A 6 19.88 0.06 4.76
N LYS A 7 18.77 0.54 5.35
CA LYS A 7 18.79 1.52 6.44
C LYS A 7 19.10 0.93 7.80
N ILE A 8 19.12 -0.40 7.88
CA ILE A 8 19.37 -1.14 9.13
C ILE A 8 20.88 -1.35 9.28
N ASP A 9 21.44 -0.88 10.38
CA ASP A 9 22.76 -1.26 10.84
C ASP A 9 22.64 -2.52 11.70
N TYR A 10 22.90 -3.67 11.08
CA TYR A 10 22.78 -4.99 11.71
C TYR A 10 23.83 -5.21 12.82
N GLN A 11 24.99 -4.54 12.75
CA GLN A 11 26.04 -4.68 13.75
C GLN A 11 25.69 -3.93 15.04
N ASN A 12 25.21 -2.69 14.91
CA ASN A 12 24.83 -1.85 16.04
C ASN A 12 23.38 -2.08 16.47
N GLY A 13 22.59 -2.74 15.64
CA GLY A 13 21.16 -2.97 15.88
C GLY A 13 20.38 -1.65 15.91
N THR A 14 20.58 -0.83 14.88
CA THR A 14 19.93 0.47 14.74
C THR A 14 19.32 0.61 13.34
N VAL A 15 18.39 1.56 13.19
CA VAL A 15 17.79 1.90 11.90
C VAL A 15 17.69 3.41 11.74
N ALA A 16 17.97 3.90 10.54
CA ALA A 16 17.83 5.32 10.19
C ALA A 16 16.39 5.59 9.67
N ILE A 17 15.67 6.51 10.31
CA ILE A 17 14.35 6.99 9.87
C ILE A 17 14.42 8.53 9.77
N GLY A 18 14.34 9.04 8.55
CA GLY A 18 14.58 10.45 8.27
C GLY A 18 16.01 10.84 8.65
N GLU A 19 16.15 11.85 9.50
CA GLU A 19 17.46 12.34 9.98
C GLU A 19 17.89 11.72 11.32
N LYS A 20 17.08 10.85 11.90
CA LYS A 20 17.33 10.24 13.22
C LYS A 20 17.66 8.75 13.10
N THR A 21 18.46 8.27 14.04
CA THR A 21 18.79 6.85 14.19
C THR A 21 18.16 6.33 15.48
N TYR A 22 17.50 5.18 15.39
CA TYR A 22 16.77 4.53 16.49
C TYR A 22 17.34 3.15 16.78
N ALA A 23 17.34 2.75 18.05
CA ALA A 23 17.77 1.42 18.47
C ALA A 23 16.66 0.40 18.20
N LEU A 24 17.01 -0.74 17.63
CA LEU A 24 16.06 -1.86 17.45
C LEU A 24 15.81 -2.56 18.79
N ARG A 25 14.56 -2.86 19.09
CA ARG A 25 14.14 -3.65 20.26
C ARG A 25 14.54 -5.12 20.13
N ASP A 26 14.48 -5.64 18.91
CA ASP A 26 14.96 -6.97 18.57
C ASP A 26 16.08 -6.82 17.53
N LYS A 27 17.24 -7.38 17.86
CA LYS A 27 18.45 -7.32 17.04
C LYS A 27 18.82 -8.70 16.47
N SER A 28 17.92 -9.68 16.65
CA SER A 28 18.15 -11.05 16.20
C SER A 28 17.75 -11.21 14.74
N PHE A 29 18.73 -11.22 13.86
CA PHE A 29 18.55 -11.47 12.42
C PHE A 29 19.46 -12.64 12.00
N PRO A 30 19.19 -13.86 12.46
CA PRO A 30 20.14 -14.98 12.36
C PRO A 30 20.40 -15.47 10.93
N THR A 31 19.56 -15.14 9.98
CA THR A 31 19.62 -15.59 8.58
C THR A 31 19.99 -14.47 7.60
N ILE A 32 20.07 -13.23 8.06
CA ILE A 32 20.36 -12.09 7.19
C ILE A 32 21.87 -11.98 6.92
N ASP A 33 22.23 -11.90 5.64
CA ASP A 33 23.52 -11.38 5.20
C ASP A 33 23.41 -9.85 5.08
N PRO A 34 24.15 -9.06 5.90
CA PRO A 34 24.12 -7.61 5.80
C PRO A 34 24.56 -7.03 4.45
N ALA A 35 25.34 -7.77 3.66
CA ALA A 35 25.74 -7.37 2.32
C ALA A 35 24.62 -7.57 1.28
N HIS A 36 23.75 -8.53 1.54
CA HIS A 36 22.63 -8.91 0.68
C HIS A 36 21.37 -9.16 1.53
N PRO A 37 20.81 -8.13 2.20
CA PRO A 37 19.78 -8.32 3.21
C PRO A 37 18.40 -8.75 2.67
N ASP A 38 18.22 -8.73 1.36
CA ASP A 38 17.01 -9.19 0.65
C ASP A 38 17.16 -10.62 0.09
N GLU A 39 18.32 -11.24 0.20
CA GLU A 39 18.51 -12.63 -0.19
C GLU A 39 17.95 -13.61 0.85
N LEU A 40 17.22 -14.59 0.36
CA LEU A 40 16.63 -15.63 1.21
C LEU A 40 17.57 -16.85 1.28
N THR A 41 17.65 -17.47 2.45
CA THR A 41 18.23 -18.80 2.56
C THR A 41 17.38 -19.83 1.80
N GLU A 42 17.95 -20.99 1.48
CA GLU A 42 17.23 -22.09 0.81
C GLU A 42 15.95 -22.49 1.57
N LYS A 43 16.02 -22.54 2.91
CA LYS A 43 14.87 -22.89 3.76
C LYS A 43 13.77 -21.82 3.72
N GLU A 44 14.13 -20.56 3.71
CA GLU A 44 13.19 -19.45 3.60
C GLU A 44 12.54 -19.43 2.21
N ALA A 45 13.32 -19.64 1.16
CA ALA A 45 12.83 -19.77 -0.20
C ALA A 45 11.82 -20.93 -0.33
N GLU A 46 12.15 -22.11 0.24
CA GLU A 46 11.23 -23.26 0.26
C GLU A 46 9.91 -22.95 0.99
N VAL A 47 9.97 -22.26 2.12
CA VAL A 47 8.75 -21.84 2.86
C VAL A 47 7.93 -20.84 2.05
N LEU A 48 8.60 -19.86 1.43
CA LEU A 48 7.95 -18.87 0.58
C LEU A 48 7.27 -19.53 -0.63
N ASP A 49 7.92 -20.48 -1.28
CA ASP A 49 7.35 -21.24 -2.40
C ASP A 49 6.10 -22.02 -1.98
N LYS A 50 6.12 -22.67 -0.81
CA LYS A 50 4.96 -23.36 -0.24
C LYS A 50 3.79 -22.39 0.02
N LEU A 51 4.08 -21.21 0.56
CA LEU A 51 3.07 -20.17 0.77
C LEU A 51 2.48 -19.67 -0.56
N ILE A 52 3.34 -19.36 -1.53
CA ILE A 52 2.90 -18.93 -2.87
C ILE A 52 2.02 -20.01 -3.51
N PHE A 53 2.44 -21.27 -3.42
CA PHE A 53 1.66 -22.40 -3.94
C PHE A 53 0.29 -22.50 -3.25
N ALA A 54 0.24 -22.42 -1.91
CA ALA A 54 -1.01 -22.49 -1.16
C ALA A 54 -1.98 -21.37 -1.52
N PHE A 55 -1.49 -20.12 -1.64
CA PHE A 55 -2.32 -18.98 -2.04
C PHE A 55 -2.81 -19.11 -3.49
N ARG A 56 -1.95 -19.53 -4.42
CA ARG A 56 -2.31 -19.68 -5.84
C ARG A 56 -3.29 -20.80 -6.11
N ASN A 57 -3.30 -21.85 -5.28
CA ASN A 57 -4.16 -23.02 -5.45
C ASN A 57 -5.35 -23.07 -4.50
N SER A 58 -5.59 -22.00 -3.72
CA SER A 58 -6.78 -21.90 -2.88
C SER A 58 -8.00 -21.52 -3.71
N GLU A 59 -8.87 -22.49 -4.00
CA GLU A 59 -10.13 -22.27 -4.72
C GLU A 59 -11.01 -21.23 -4.04
N LYS A 60 -11.09 -21.27 -2.71
CA LYS A 60 -11.86 -20.30 -1.93
C LYS A 60 -11.32 -18.88 -2.10
N LEU A 61 -10.01 -18.70 -2.05
CA LEU A 61 -9.39 -17.39 -2.25
C LEU A 61 -9.63 -16.89 -3.67
N GLN A 62 -9.47 -17.75 -4.67
CA GLN A 62 -9.74 -17.39 -6.07
C GLN A 62 -11.19 -16.98 -6.29
N ALA A 63 -12.15 -17.71 -5.71
CA ALA A 63 -13.57 -17.36 -5.79
C ALA A 63 -13.86 -15.99 -5.14
N HIS A 64 -13.21 -15.67 -4.00
CA HIS A 64 -13.35 -14.36 -3.36
C HIS A 64 -12.75 -13.25 -4.20
N VAL A 65 -11.56 -13.44 -4.77
CA VAL A 65 -10.91 -12.47 -5.66
C VAL A 65 -11.75 -12.23 -6.91
N ASP A 66 -12.25 -13.29 -7.51
CA ASP A 66 -13.13 -13.26 -8.69
C ASP A 66 -14.41 -12.45 -8.40
N PHE A 67 -15.04 -12.70 -7.25
CA PHE A 67 -16.21 -11.94 -6.80
C PHE A 67 -15.88 -10.46 -6.60
N LEU A 68 -14.78 -10.17 -5.90
CA LEU A 68 -14.34 -8.80 -5.64
C LEU A 68 -14.08 -8.02 -6.95
N LEU A 69 -13.42 -8.65 -7.91
CA LEU A 69 -13.12 -8.01 -9.20
C LEU A 69 -14.32 -7.89 -10.12
N LYS A 70 -15.30 -8.79 -10.03
CA LYS A 70 -16.51 -8.75 -10.84
C LYS A 70 -17.60 -7.84 -10.26
N LYS A 71 -17.72 -7.75 -8.96
CA LYS A 71 -18.82 -7.08 -8.25
C LYS A 71 -18.40 -5.90 -7.39
N GLY A 72 -17.16 -5.90 -6.91
CA GLY A 72 -16.60 -4.79 -6.13
C GLY A 72 -16.34 -3.56 -7.00
N SER A 73 -16.18 -2.41 -6.36
CA SER A 73 -15.78 -1.14 -6.97
C SER A 73 -15.11 -0.27 -5.91
N LEU A 74 -14.24 0.66 -6.35
CA LEU A 74 -13.65 1.64 -5.46
C LEU A 74 -14.68 2.68 -4.99
N TYR A 75 -15.73 2.91 -5.77
CA TYR A 75 -16.86 3.77 -5.40
C TYR A 75 -18.15 3.29 -6.08
N ARG A 76 -19.29 3.73 -5.56
CA ARG A 76 -20.59 3.51 -6.18
C ARG A 76 -21.53 4.68 -5.92
N VAL A 77 -22.32 5.04 -6.92
CA VAL A 77 -23.43 5.96 -6.74
C VAL A 77 -24.73 5.17 -6.69
N TYR A 78 -25.47 5.32 -5.60
CA TYR A 78 -26.75 4.66 -5.41
C TYR A 78 -27.76 5.59 -4.74
N ASN A 79 -28.93 5.76 -5.35
CA ASN A 79 -29.98 6.71 -4.90
C ASN A 79 -29.44 8.13 -4.62
N GLY A 80 -28.57 8.65 -5.50
CA GLY A 80 -27.96 9.97 -5.33
C GLY A 80 -26.84 10.05 -4.29
N ASN A 81 -26.56 8.96 -3.58
CA ASN A 81 -25.46 8.90 -2.60
C ASN A 81 -24.18 8.35 -3.23
N LEU A 82 -23.06 9.03 -2.98
CA LEU A 82 -21.73 8.55 -3.34
C LEU A 82 -21.19 7.69 -2.19
N LEU A 83 -20.97 6.41 -2.47
CA LEU A 83 -20.43 5.42 -1.54
C LEU A 83 -19.03 5.04 -1.96
N TYR A 84 -18.06 5.15 -1.06
CA TYR A 84 -16.67 4.70 -1.27
C TYR A 84 -16.02 4.33 0.06
N HIS A 85 -14.93 3.57 -0.01
CA HIS A 85 -14.15 3.18 1.16
C HIS A 85 -12.86 3.99 1.19
N GLY A 86 -12.47 4.46 2.37
CA GLY A 86 -11.24 5.23 2.58
C GLY A 86 -11.45 6.73 2.41
N CYS A 87 -10.77 7.37 1.48
CA CYS A 87 -10.81 8.81 1.33
C CYS A 87 -10.78 9.28 -0.14
N MET A 88 -11.32 10.46 -0.39
CA MET A 88 -11.02 11.24 -1.60
C MET A 88 -9.73 12.02 -1.34
N PRO A 89 -8.59 11.71 -1.99
CA PRO A 89 -7.33 12.41 -1.70
C PRO A 89 -7.45 13.91 -1.91
N MET A 90 -7.13 14.68 -0.87
CA MET A 90 -7.22 16.14 -0.85
C MET A 90 -5.89 16.79 -0.43
N ASN A 91 -5.67 18.01 -0.87
CA ASN A 91 -4.67 18.92 -0.36
C ASN A 91 -5.17 19.62 0.91
N GLU A 92 -4.28 20.27 1.65
CA GLU A 92 -4.61 20.97 2.90
C GLU A 92 -5.58 22.16 2.70
N ASP A 93 -5.63 22.70 1.48
CA ASP A 93 -6.53 23.79 1.07
C ASP A 93 -7.94 23.31 0.64
N GLY A 94 -8.21 22.00 0.73
CA GLY A 94 -9.50 21.42 0.33
C GLY A 94 -9.62 21.08 -1.14
N THR A 95 -8.64 21.41 -1.98
CA THR A 95 -8.66 21.00 -3.39
C THR A 95 -8.36 19.53 -3.56
N LEU A 96 -8.91 18.90 -4.62
CA LEU A 96 -8.64 17.51 -4.93
C LEU A 96 -7.17 17.31 -5.31
N LYS A 97 -6.53 16.34 -4.67
CA LYS A 97 -5.11 16.04 -4.91
C LYS A 97 -4.93 15.35 -6.26
N GLU A 98 -3.96 15.85 -7.03
CA GLU A 98 -3.52 15.17 -8.23
C GLU A 98 -2.55 14.03 -7.89
N VAL A 99 -2.83 12.86 -8.46
CA VAL A 99 -1.98 11.67 -8.36
C VAL A 99 -1.54 11.25 -9.75
N GLN A 100 -0.25 10.95 -9.91
CA GLN A 100 0.29 10.48 -11.17
C GLN A 100 0.09 8.97 -11.30
N VAL A 101 -0.59 8.55 -12.38
CA VAL A 101 -0.80 7.15 -12.75
C VAL A 101 -0.41 7.00 -14.21
N ASP A 102 0.52 6.10 -14.51
CA ASP A 102 0.98 5.82 -15.88
C ASP A 102 1.43 7.09 -16.65
N GLY A 103 2.13 7.99 -15.97
CA GLY A 103 2.66 9.24 -16.55
C GLY A 103 1.63 10.37 -16.71
N LYS A 104 0.36 10.14 -16.36
CA LYS A 104 -0.71 11.15 -16.40
C LYS A 104 -1.21 11.48 -15.00
N LYS A 105 -1.71 12.69 -14.83
CA LYS A 105 -2.27 13.17 -13.58
C LYS A 105 -3.79 12.97 -13.55
N TYR A 106 -4.27 12.44 -12.43
CA TYR A 106 -5.69 12.18 -12.18
C TYR A 106 -6.07 12.67 -10.79
N LYS A 107 -7.32 13.12 -10.62
CA LYS A 107 -7.90 13.53 -9.33
C LYS A 107 -9.39 13.18 -9.27
N GLY A 108 -9.93 13.11 -8.06
CA GLY A 108 -11.35 12.83 -7.82
C GLY A 108 -11.81 11.55 -8.51
N LYS A 109 -12.97 11.59 -9.15
CA LYS A 109 -13.57 10.45 -9.87
C LYS A 109 -12.63 9.83 -10.89
N ALA A 110 -11.91 10.65 -11.67
CA ALA A 110 -11.00 10.14 -12.70
C ALA A 110 -9.84 9.31 -12.12
N LEU A 111 -9.40 9.62 -10.89
CA LEU A 111 -8.41 8.81 -10.18
C LEU A 111 -8.97 7.42 -9.83
N TYR A 112 -10.19 7.35 -9.28
CA TYR A 112 -10.84 6.08 -8.98
C TYR A 112 -11.03 5.24 -10.25
N ASP A 113 -11.53 5.84 -11.32
CA ASP A 113 -11.80 5.17 -12.59
C ASP A 113 -10.53 4.55 -13.19
N ILE A 114 -9.40 5.28 -13.21
CA ILE A 114 -8.15 4.75 -13.80
C ILE A 114 -7.55 3.64 -12.93
N LEU A 115 -7.59 3.76 -11.60
CA LEU A 115 -7.09 2.74 -10.70
C LEU A 115 -7.90 1.44 -10.82
N GLU A 116 -9.23 1.53 -10.81
CA GLU A 116 -10.11 0.39 -11.01
C GLU A 116 -9.92 -0.25 -12.40
N HIS A 117 -9.80 0.57 -13.43
CA HIS A 117 -9.53 0.09 -14.80
C HIS A 117 -8.22 -0.70 -14.87
N ASN A 118 -7.14 -0.20 -14.29
CA ASN A 118 -5.84 -0.86 -14.33
C ASN A 118 -5.88 -2.22 -13.63
N VAL A 119 -6.52 -2.31 -12.47
CA VAL A 119 -6.68 -3.57 -11.73
C VAL A 119 -7.50 -4.59 -12.55
N ARG A 120 -8.67 -4.19 -13.05
CA ARG A 120 -9.55 -5.08 -13.82
C ARG A 120 -8.90 -5.53 -15.13
N ARG A 121 -8.27 -4.61 -15.85
CA ARG A 121 -7.56 -4.93 -17.09
C ARG A 121 -6.44 -5.95 -16.87
N ALA A 122 -5.69 -5.81 -15.78
CA ALA A 122 -4.61 -6.73 -15.43
C ALA A 122 -5.13 -8.14 -15.10
N PHE A 123 -6.26 -8.22 -14.43
CA PHE A 123 -6.86 -9.51 -14.05
C PHE A 123 -7.23 -10.38 -15.27
N VAL A 124 -7.77 -9.76 -16.31
CA VAL A 124 -8.18 -10.49 -17.54
C VAL A 124 -7.07 -10.59 -18.58
N SER A 125 -6.00 -9.81 -18.45
CA SER A 125 -4.92 -9.72 -19.44
C SER A 125 -3.95 -10.90 -19.37
N ARG A 126 -3.51 -11.37 -20.55
CA ARG A 126 -2.37 -12.29 -20.68
C ARG A 126 -1.04 -11.55 -20.86
N ASP A 127 -1.07 -10.25 -21.12
CA ASP A 127 0.12 -9.41 -21.30
C ASP A 127 0.84 -9.21 -19.95
N PRO A 128 2.11 -9.64 -19.83
CA PRO A 128 2.88 -9.52 -18.60
C PRO A 128 3.00 -8.08 -18.08
N LYS A 129 3.17 -7.10 -18.99
CA LYS A 129 3.28 -5.68 -18.62
C LYS A 129 1.99 -5.15 -18.00
N LYS A 130 0.84 -5.49 -18.56
CA LYS A 130 -0.47 -5.11 -18.00
C LYS A 130 -0.72 -5.77 -16.66
N ARG A 131 -0.32 -7.03 -16.50
CA ARG A 131 -0.43 -7.76 -15.22
C ARG A 131 0.45 -7.12 -14.14
N GLU A 132 1.67 -6.75 -14.48
CA GLU A 132 2.58 -6.04 -13.58
C GLU A 132 2.01 -4.67 -13.17
N GLN A 133 1.53 -3.90 -14.13
CA GLN A 133 0.88 -2.61 -13.86
C GLN A 133 -0.30 -2.75 -12.88
N GLY A 134 -1.14 -3.78 -13.04
CA GLY A 134 -2.23 -4.04 -12.11
C GLY A 134 -1.77 -4.47 -10.72
N ARG A 135 -0.72 -5.28 -10.60
CA ARG A 135 -0.11 -5.59 -9.30
C ARG A 135 0.43 -4.34 -8.62
N ASN A 136 1.13 -3.48 -9.36
CA ASN A 136 1.64 -2.21 -8.84
C ASN A 136 0.50 -1.28 -8.43
N THR A 137 -0.60 -1.26 -9.18
CA THR A 137 -1.80 -0.49 -8.82
C THR A 137 -2.46 -1.03 -7.53
N LEU A 138 -2.56 -2.36 -7.36
CA LEU A 138 -3.07 -2.96 -6.12
C LEU A 138 -2.17 -2.65 -4.94
N TRP A 139 -0.86 -2.75 -5.12
CA TRP A 139 0.11 -2.40 -4.08
C TRP A 139 -0.01 -0.93 -3.68
N TYR A 140 -0.11 -0.02 -4.67
CA TYR A 140 -0.37 1.39 -4.44
C TYR A 140 -1.64 1.60 -3.61
N LEU A 141 -2.76 0.95 -3.98
CA LEU A 141 -4.03 1.09 -3.28
C LEU A 141 -3.94 0.69 -1.80
N TRP A 142 -3.16 -0.33 -1.47
CA TRP A 142 -3.02 -0.85 -0.11
C TRP A 142 -2.02 -0.10 0.76
N THR A 143 -0.99 0.49 0.20
CA THR A 143 0.17 0.91 0.99
C THR A 143 0.65 2.34 0.74
N ALA A 144 0.28 2.94 -0.39
CA ALA A 144 0.90 4.18 -0.82
C ALA A 144 0.20 5.44 -0.26
N PRO A 145 0.98 6.51 -0.04
CA PRO A 145 0.43 7.82 0.26
C PRO A 145 -0.53 8.28 -0.84
N ASN A 146 -1.56 9.02 -0.44
CA ASN A 146 -2.63 9.51 -1.34
C ASN A 146 -3.43 8.42 -2.06
N SER A 147 -3.35 7.18 -1.59
CA SER A 147 -4.24 6.11 -2.05
C SER A 147 -5.66 6.35 -1.55
N PRO A 148 -6.69 6.21 -2.41
CA PRO A 148 -8.08 6.29 -1.99
C PRO A 148 -8.51 5.26 -0.96
N LEU A 149 -7.86 4.09 -0.91
CA LEU A 149 -8.18 3.04 0.07
C LEU A 149 -7.38 3.21 1.36
N TYR A 150 -6.09 3.52 1.27
CA TYR A 150 -5.23 3.58 2.43
C TYR A 150 -5.38 4.91 3.21
N GLY A 151 -5.43 6.03 2.51
CA GLY A 151 -5.73 7.35 3.07
C GLY A 151 -4.76 7.86 4.14
N ARG A 152 -3.49 7.41 4.13
CA ARG A 152 -2.44 7.81 5.06
C ARG A 152 -1.13 8.08 4.31
N ASP A 153 -0.16 8.70 5.00
CA ASP A 153 1.13 9.07 4.42
C ASP A 153 2.11 7.90 4.32
N LYS A 154 2.06 6.97 5.26
CA LYS A 154 2.96 5.82 5.34
C LYS A 154 2.35 4.67 6.15
N MET A 155 2.95 3.50 6.03
CA MET A 155 2.66 2.33 6.86
C MET A 155 3.82 2.13 7.85
N THR A 156 3.51 2.03 9.14
CA THR A 156 4.50 1.96 10.23
C THR A 156 4.57 0.57 10.87
N THR A 157 4.40 -0.48 10.07
CA THR A 157 4.42 -1.86 10.58
C THR A 157 5.77 -2.22 11.17
N PHE A 158 6.86 -1.91 10.47
CA PHE A 158 8.23 -2.16 10.94
C PHE A 158 8.50 -1.40 12.25
N GLU A 159 8.19 -0.12 12.29
CA GLU A 159 8.43 0.74 13.44
C GLU A 159 7.69 0.23 14.70
N ARG A 160 6.46 -0.24 14.53
CA ARG A 160 5.65 -0.79 15.63
C ARG A 160 6.23 -2.08 16.23
N TYR A 161 6.83 -2.91 15.40
CA TYR A 161 7.45 -4.16 15.86
C TYR A 161 8.84 -3.94 16.45
N PHE A 162 9.65 -3.11 15.81
CA PHE A 162 11.08 -3.05 16.09
C PHE A 162 11.53 -1.82 16.88
N LEU A 163 10.70 -0.78 17.03
CA LEU A 163 11.07 0.45 17.73
C LEU A 163 10.23 0.67 19.00
N ALA A 164 10.84 1.27 20.02
CA ALA A 164 10.17 1.66 21.24
C ALA A 164 9.55 3.06 21.15
N GLU A 165 10.09 3.90 20.31
CA GLU A 165 9.75 5.31 20.16
C GLU A 165 8.44 5.49 19.43
N LYS A 166 7.36 5.76 20.18
CA LYS A 166 5.99 5.87 19.66
C LYS A 166 5.81 6.98 18.61
N GLU A 167 6.67 7.98 18.60
CA GLU A 167 6.67 9.03 17.57
C GLU A 167 6.89 8.47 16.16
N THR A 168 7.64 7.36 16.03
CA THR A 168 7.88 6.68 14.75
C THR A 168 6.66 5.95 14.23
N TRP A 169 5.67 5.63 15.09
CA TRP A 169 4.45 4.89 14.76
C TRP A 169 3.35 5.77 14.18
N THR A 170 3.58 7.08 14.12
CA THR A 170 2.58 8.03 13.63
C THR A 170 2.38 7.88 12.13
N GLU A 171 1.13 7.65 11.72
CA GLU A 171 0.67 7.64 10.34
C GLU A 171 -0.30 8.81 10.17
N VAL A 172 0.09 9.80 9.37
CA VAL A 172 -0.71 10.99 9.17
C VAL A 172 -1.82 10.69 8.19
N LYS A 173 -3.07 10.90 8.59
CA LYS A 173 -4.23 10.75 7.73
C LYS A 173 -4.25 11.84 6.65
N ASN A 174 -4.77 11.51 5.47
CA ASN A 174 -5.00 12.49 4.41
C ASN A 174 -5.88 13.64 4.92
N ALA A 175 -5.65 14.84 4.41
CA ALA A 175 -6.42 16.05 4.77
C ALA A 175 -7.94 15.87 4.65
N TYR A 176 -8.39 14.99 3.75
CA TYR A 176 -9.79 14.60 3.58
C TYR A 176 -10.50 14.34 4.91
N TYR A 177 -9.90 13.54 5.83
CA TYR A 177 -10.56 13.13 7.08
C TYR A 177 -10.85 14.29 8.05
N ARG A 178 -10.13 15.39 7.92
CA ARG A 178 -10.34 16.61 8.68
C ARG A 178 -11.26 17.60 7.96
N LEU A 179 -11.17 17.62 6.64
CA LEU A 179 -11.87 18.59 5.80
C LEU A 179 -13.33 18.19 5.55
N ILE A 180 -13.63 16.88 5.45
CA ILE A 180 -15.00 16.39 5.19
C ILE A 180 -15.98 16.71 6.31
N GLU A 181 -15.50 17.08 7.51
CA GLU A 181 -16.33 17.56 8.60
C GLU A 181 -16.79 19.01 8.44
N LYS A 182 -16.26 19.71 7.43
CA LYS A 182 -16.61 21.10 7.13
C LYS A 182 -17.65 21.16 6.01
N GLU A 183 -18.71 21.92 6.21
CA GLU A 183 -19.79 22.13 5.23
C GLU A 183 -19.25 22.61 3.88
N GLU A 184 -18.31 23.58 3.91
CA GLU A 184 -17.65 24.14 2.73
C GLU A 184 -16.92 23.11 1.84
N THR A 185 -16.67 21.91 2.35
CA THR A 185 -15.95 20.84 1.62
C THR A 185 -16.92 19.83 1.04
N ALA A 186 -18.17 19.83 1.53
CA ALA A 186 -19.19 18.88 1.10
C ALA A 186 -19.91 19.32 -0.18
N ASP A 187 -19.90 20.62 -0.48
CA ASP A 187 -20.48 21.25 -1.68
C ASP A 187 -19.49 21.19 -2.87
#